data_e8bf8297752e3a3e7089eee76cb68b57
#
_entry.id   e8bf8297752e3a3e7089eee76cb68b57
#
_cell.length_a   1.000
_cell.length_b   1.000
_cell.length_c   1.000
_cell.angle_alpha   90.00
_cell.angle_beta   90.00
_cell.angle_gamma   90.00
#
_symmetry.space_group_name_H-M   'P 1'
#
loop_
_entity.id
_entity.type
_entity.pdbx_description
1 polymer ?
#
loop_
_entity_poly.entity_id
_entity_poly.type
_entity_poly.pdbx_seq_one_letter_code
_entity_poly.pdbx_strand_id
1 'polypeptide(L)'
;SVLEGMKCEKKTYIRCNTSKASREQIKELLQRENVTVKEVENIPYAYEISDYDYIAGLKSFQDGMYQIQDISSMLAGEYTAPKAGDTIVDVCGAPGGKSINAALKMLEQGDCGRVIARDLSDYKVALIDENIKRLNITNIQTQVYDALDCDESLINKADIVIADLPCSGLGIIGRTPDIK
;
A
#
# COMPACT_ATOMS: atom_id res chain seq x y z
N SER A 1 -27.47 -7.12 5.62
CA SER A 1 -27.39 -6.55 4.24
C SER A 1 -26.01 -5.95 3.99
N VAL A 2 -25.65 -5.70 2.73
CA VAL A 2 -24.38 -5.03 2.37
C VAL A 2 -24.26 -3.67 3.07
N LEU A 3 -25.35 -2.92 3.16
CA LEU A 3 -25.41 -1.62 3.84
C LEU A 3 -25.17 -1.70 5.36
N GLU A 4 -25.58 -2.78 6.01
CA GLU A 4 -25.29 -3.01 7.43
C GLU A 4 -23.82 -3.35 7.65
N GLY A 5 -23.21 -4.14 6.77
CA GLY A 5 -21.77 -4.40 6.80
C GLY A 5 -20.91 -3.15 6.60
N MET A 6 -21.38 -2.17 5.81
CA MET A 6 -20.69 -0.88 5.61
C MET A 6 -20.73 0.05 6.83
N LYS A 7 -21.65 -0.20 7.80
CA LYS A 7 -21.77 0.56 9.06
C LYS A 7 -20.97 -0.04 10.21
N CYS A 8 -20.39 -1.23 10.03
CA CYS A 8 -19.54 -1.84 11.05
C CYS A 8 -18.28 -0.99 11.28
N GLU A 9 -17.82 -0.98 12.52
CA GLU A 9 -16.58 -0.32 12.92
C GLU A 9 -15.41 -0.79 12.04
N LYS A 10 -14.74 0.15 11.39
CA LYS A 10 -13.68 -0.18 10.42
C LYS A 10 -12.43 -0.59 11.17
N LYS A 11 -12.03 -1.82 10.98
CA LYS A 11 -10.77 -2.35 11.48
C LYS A 11 -9.59 -1.69 10.76
N THR A 12 -8.51 -1.50 11.49
CA THR A 12 -7.26 -1.00 10.92
C THR A 12 -6.35 -2.17 10.60
N TYR A 13 -5.94 -2.24 9.35
CA TYR A 13 -4.98 -3.25 8.88
C TYR A 13 -3.66 -2.62 8.50
N ILE A 14 -2.60 -3.34 8.78
CA ILE A 14 -1.25 -2.97 8.40
C ILE A 14 -0.61 -4.07 7.58
N ARG A 15 0.22 -3.66 6.63
CA ARG A 15 1.14 -4.52 5.90
C ARG A 15 2.55 -4.33 6.44
N CYS A 16 3.16 -5.40 6.91
CA CYS A 16 4.54 -5.40 7.40
C CYS A 16 5.54 -5.05 6.30
N ASN A 17 6.56 -4.31 6.67
CA ASN A 17 7.72 -4.04 5.80
C ASN A 17 8.77 -5.12 6.04
N THR A 18 8.62 -6.24 5.35
CA THR A 18 9.46 -7.44 5.48
C THR A 18 10.90 -7.23 5.00
N SER A 19 11.17 -6.13 4.26
CA SER A 19 12.54 -5.75 3.92
C SER A 19 13.34 -5.17 5.10
N LYS A 20 12.66 -4.72 6.17
CA LYS A 20 13.31 -4.14 7.36
C LYS A 20 13.38 -5.09 8.54
N ALA A 21 12.33 -5.87 8.77
CA ALA A 21 12.23 -6.76 9.92
C ALA A 21 11.26 -7.91 9.63
N SER A 22 11.39 -9.04 10.36
CA SER A 22 10.40 -10.10 10.25
C SER A 22 9.04 -9.66 10.80
N ARG A 23 7.98 -10.31 10.36
CA ARG A 23 6.63 -10.00 10.84
C ARG A 23 6.51 -10.16 12.36
N GLU A 24 7.20 -11.13 12.94
CA GLU A 24 7.23 -11.39 14.37
C GLU A 24 7.89 -10.24 15.12
N GLN A 25 9.02 -9.75 14.62
CA GLN A 25 9.70 -8.57 15.19
C GLN A 25 8.82 -7.33 15.14
N ILE A 26 8.08 -7.11 14.04
CA ILE A 26 7.15 -5.99 13.91
C ILE A 26 5.99 -6.14 14.91
N LYS A 27 5.46 -7.35 15.09
CA LYS A 27 4.44 -7.66 16.10
C LYS A 27 4.93 -7.32 17.51
N GLU A 28 6.14 -7.74 17.87
CA GLU A 28 6.75 -7.43 19.17
C GLU A 28 6.94 -5.92 19.39
N LEU A 29 7.37 -5.18 18.36
CA LEU A 29 7.50 -3.71 18.43
C LEU A 29 6.16 -3.06 18.73
N LEU A 30 5.10 -3.43 18.01
CA LEU A 30 3.75 -2.92 18.23
C LEU A 30 3.23 -3.23 19.64
N GLN A 31 3.46 -4.45 20.13
CA GLN A 31 3.06 -4.85 21.49
C GLN A 31 3.80 -4.05 22.58
N ARG A 32 5.08 -3.71 22.37
CA ARG A 32 5.84 -2.81 23.28
C ARG A 32 5.30 -1.37 23.27
N GLU A 33 4.64 -0.97 22.19
CA GLU A 33 3.93 0.31 22.07
C GLU A 33 2.47 0.23 22.56
N ASN A 34 2.09 -0.86 23.26
CA ASN A 34 0.75 -1.17 23.79
C ASN A 34 -0.33 -1.30 22.70
N VAL A 35 0.03 -1.63 21.48
CA VAL A 35 -0.91 -1.89 20.39
C VAL A 35 -1.34 -3.36 20.42
N THR A 36 -2.63 -3.61 20.36
CA THR A 36 -3.18 -4.96 20.19
C THR A 36 -3.03 -5.41 18.74
N VAL A 37 -2.46 -6.59 18.53
CA VAL A 37 -2.14 -7.14 17.22
C VAL A 37 -2.81 -8.49 17.04
N LYS A 38 -3.60 -8.63 15.96
CA LYS A 38 -4.24 -9.89 15.56
C LYS A 38 -3.75 -10.31 14.17
N GLU A 39 -3.59 -11.60 13.98
CA GLU A 39 -3.22 -12.16 12.68
C GLU A 39 -4.37 -12.06 11.68
N VAL A 40 -4.03 -11.83 10.42
CA VAL A 40 -4.96 -11.83 9.30
C VAL A 40 -4.88 -13.17 8.60
N GLU A 41 -6.01 -13.84 8.47
CA GLU A 41 -6.09 -15.11 7.77
C GLU A 41 -5.73 -14.94 6.29
N ASN A 42 -4.96 -15.85 5.75
CA ASN A 42 -4.53 -15.92 4.34
C ASN A 42 -3.65 -14.74 3.82
N ILE A 43 -3.22 -13.82 4.69
CA ILE A 43 -2.26 -12.76 4.33
C ILE A 43 -1.15 -12.73 5.39
N PRO A 44 -0.10 -13.52 5.22
CA PRO A 44 0.89 -13.76 6.28
C PRO A 44 1.71 -12.54 6.68
N TYR A 45 1.78 -11.50 5.88
CA TYR A 45 2.50 -10.26 6.16
C TYR A 45 1.59 -9.13 6.67
N ALA A 46 0.33 -9.43 6.99
CA ALA A 46 -0.65 -8.45 7.47
C ALA A 46 -1.03 -8.70 8.93
N TYR A 47 -1.37 -7.62 9.63
CA TYR A 47 -1.99 -7.64 10.94
C TYR A 47 -3.19 -6.71 10.99
N GLU A 48 -4.21 -7.10 11.77
CA GLU A 48 -5.25 -6.21 12.30
C GLU A 48 -4.71 -5.60 13.58
N ILE A 49 -4.79 -4.27 13.75
CA ILE A 49 -4.33 -3.57 14.94
C ILE A 49 -5.43 -2.73 15.58
N SER A 50 -5.39 -2.65 16.92
CA SER A 50 -6.29 -1.82 17.74
C SER A 50 -5.58 -1.29 18.99
N ASP A 51 -6.30 -0.51 19.79
CA ASP A 51 -5.83 0.03 21.07
C ASP A 51 -4.61 0.98 20.93
N TYR A 52 -4.65 1.85 19.92
CA TYR A 52 -3.68 2.93 19.73
C TYR A 52 -4.41 4.28 19.61
N ASP A 53 -3.81 5.34 20.15
CA ASP A 53 -4.39 6.69 20.07
C ASP A 53 -4.19 7.30 18.67
N TYR A 54 -2.93 7.38 18.22
CA TYR A 54 -2.55 7.99 16.95
C TYR A 54 -1.42 7.20 16.27
N ILE A 55 -1.75 6.49 15.21
CA ILE A 55 -0.83 5.55 14.57
C ILE A 55 0.45 6.20 14.02
N ALA A 56 0.36 7.43 13.49
CA ALA A 56 1.53 8.14 12.98
C ALA A 56 2.45 8.64 14.11
N GLY A 57 2.00 8.63 15.37
CA GLY A 57 2.81 8.91 16.54
C GLY A 57 3.63 7.71 17.02
N LEU A 58 3.28 6.50 16.58
CA LEU A 58 4.02 5.30 16.95
C LEU A 58 5.42 5.31 16.32
N LYS A 59 6.43 4.99 17.13
CA LYS A 59 7.81 4.94 16.62
C LYS A 59 7.98 3.87 15.55
N SER A 60 7.33 2.73 15.70
CA SER A 60 7.32 1.66 14.70
C SER A 60 6.77 2.13 13.34
N PHE A 61 5.76 3.03 13.32
CA PHE A 61 5.26 3.64 12.08
C PHE A 61 6.28 4.62 11.48
N GLN A 62 6.84 5.51 12.31
CA GLN A 62 7.83 6.50 11.88
C GLN A 62 9.09 5.85 11.34
N ASP A 63 9.53 4.75 11.94
CA ASP A 63 10.65 3.94 11.49
C ASP A 63 10.33 3.12 10.23
N GLY A 64 9.10 3.20 9.71
CA GLY A 64 8.67 2.55 8.47
C GLY A 64 8.60 1.02 8.55
N MET A 65 8.25 0.49 9.72
CA MET A 65 8.12 -0.97 9.93
C MET A 65 6.89 -1.55 9.25
N TYR A 66 5.91 -0.72 8.92
CA TYR A 66 4.69 -1.13 8.25
C TYR A 66 4.00 0.03 7.51
N GLN A 67 3.04 -0.31 6.68
CA GLN A 67 2.13 0.58 5.97
C GLN A 67 0.69 0.26 6.35
N ILE A 68 -0.13 1.30 6.57
CA ILE A 68 -1.59 1.12 6.69
C ILE A 68 -2.13 0.78 5.30
N GLN A 69 -2.84 -0.33 5.19
CA GLN A 69 -3.43 -0.75 3.92
C GLN A 69 -4.64 -1.65 4.17
N ASP A 70 -5.71 -1.45 3.42
CA ASP A 70 -6.89 -2.33 3.49
C ASP A 70 -6.58 -3.71 2.88
N ILE A 71 -7.23 -4.75 3.40
CA ILE A 71 -7.06 -6.14 2.95
C ILE A 71 -7.29 -6.29 1.44
N SER A 72 -8.34 -5.66 0.91
CA SER A 72 -8.64 -5.69 -0.53
C SER A 72 -7.50 -5.14 -1.40
N SER A 73 -6.84 -4.09 -0.92
CA SER A 73 -5.66 -3.53 -1.60
C SER A 73 -4.43 -4.43 -1.50
N MET A 74 -4.27 -5.17 -0.39
CA MET A 74 -3.21 -6.18 -0.25
C MET A 74 -3.45 -7.36 -1.19
N LEU A 75 -4.70 -7.84 -1.27
CA LEU A 75 -5.08 -8.92 -2.19
C LEU A 75 -4.84 -8.55 -3.66
N ALA A 76 -5.08 -7.30 -4.06
CA ALA A 76 -4.72 -6.85 -5.40
C ALA A 76 -3.23 -7.07 -5.68
N GLY A 77 -2.35 -6.80 -4.71
CA GLY A 77 -0.92 -7.10 -4.80
C GLY A 77 -0.59 -8.60 -4.88
N GLU A 78 -1.41 -9.47 -4.26
CA GLU A 78 -1.27 -10.93 -4.39
C GLU A 78 -1.63 -11.39 -5.82
N TYR A 79 -2.74 -10.89 -6.34
CA TYR A 79 -3.21 -11.27 -7.68
C TYR A 79 -2.33 -10.73 -8.81
N THR A 80 -1.69 -9.58 -8.64
CA THR A 80 -0.72 -9.08 -9.63
C THR A 80 0.52 -9.95 -9.71
N ALA A 81 0.86 -10.67 -8.62
CA ALA A 81 1.97 -11.60 -8.53
C ALA A 81 3.25 -11.13 -9.24
N PRO A 82 3.79 -9.95 -8.87
CA PRO A 82 4.95 -9.38 -9.53
C PRO A 82 6.16 -10.31 -9.40
N LYS A 83 6.94 -10.40 -10.47
CA LYS A 83 8.16 -11.21 -10.54
C LYS A 83 9.39 -10.33 -10.47
N ALA A 84 10.49 -10.93 -10.04
CA ALA A 84 11.81 -10.32 -10.14
C ALA A 84 12.07 -9.84 -11.58
N GLY A 85 12.53 -8.59 -11.73
CA GLY A 85 12.82 -7.98 -13.04
C GLY A 85 11.65 -7.28 -13.73
N ASP A 86 10.40 -7.45 -13.26
CA ASP A 86 9.24 -6.82 -13.87
C ASP A 86 9.34 -5.28 -13.87
N THR A 87 8.83 -4.67 -14.92
CA THR A 87 8.51 -3.25 -15.00
C THR A 87 7.02 -3.07 -14.75
N ILE A 88 6.68 -2.42 -13.64
CA ILE A 88 5.31 -2.18 -13.21
C ILE A 88 4.99 -0.69 -13.35
N VAL A 89 3.82 -0.37 -13.89
CA VAL A 89 3.31 1.00 -13.97
C VAL A 89 2.03 1.10 -13.16
N ASP A 90 2.00 1.97 -12.16
CA ASP A 90 0.80 2.30 -11.39
C ASP A 90 0.34 3.70 -11.80
N VAL A 91 -0.78 3.79 -12.51
CA VAL A 91 -1.23 5.03 -13.16
C VAL A 91 -1.98 6.00 -12.24
N CYS A 92 -2.44 5.53 -11.06
CA CYS A 92 -3.12 6.32 -10.02
C CYS A 92 -2.66 5.85 -8.65
N GLY A 93 -1.34 6.00 -8.38
CA GLY A 93 -0.67 5.30 -7.30
C GLY A 93 -0.85 5.89 -5.90
N ALA A 94 -1.22 7.16 -5.76
CA ALA A 94 -1.25 7.80 -4.45
C ALA A 94 -2.24 7.14 -3.47
N PRO A 95 -1.85 6.99 -2.20
CA PRO A 95 -0.60 7.36 -1.52
C PRO A 95 0.53 6.30 -1.60
N GLY A 96 0.53 5.40 -2.57
CA GLY A 96 1.61 4.43 -2.82
C GLY A 96 1.33 3.00 -2.34
N GLY A 97 0.16 2.70 -1.79
CA GLY A 97 -0.11 1.41 -1.16
C GLY A 97 0.12 0.19 -2.06
N LYS A 98 -0.38 0.21 -3.29
CA LYS A 98 -0.26 -0.88 -4.26
C LYS A 98 1.13 -0.90 -4.91
N SER A 99 1.64 0.27 -5.31
CA SER A 99 3.01 0.42 -5.85
C SER A 99 4.06 -0.11 -4.90
N ILE A 100 4.00 0.28 -3.61
CA ILE A 100 4.94 -0.17 -2.57
C ILE A 100 4.78 -1.66 -2.28
N ASN A 101 3.55 -2.20 -2.33
CA ASN A 101 3.34 -3.64 -2.18
C ASN A 101 4.03 -4.43 -3.29
N ALA A 102 3.85 -4.01 -4.53
CA ALA A 102 4.48 -4.64 -5.68
C ALA A 102 6.02 -4.55 -5.61
N ALA A 103 6.54 -3.38 -5.23
CA ALA A 103 7.98 -3.16 -5.08
C ALA A 103 8.60 -4.08 -4.01
N LEU A 104 7.96 -4.19 -2.84
CA LEU A 104 8.43 -5.09 -1.76
C LEU A 104 8.44 -6.54 -2.19
N LYS A 105 7.40 -7.00 -2.90
CA LYS A 105 7.34 -8.39 -3.41
C LYS A 105 8.46 -8.71 -4.38
N MET A 106 8.88 -7.76 -5.21
CA MET A 106 10.05 -7.94 -6.09
C MET A 106 11.35 -7.97 -5.29
N LEU A 107 11.52 -7.08 -4.30
CA LEU A 107 12.70 -7.06 -3.43
C LEU A 107 12.86 -8.36 -2.64
N GLU A 108 11.76 -8.96 -2.16
CA GLU A 108 11.77 -10.27 -1.47
C GLU A 108 12.28 -11.41 -2.36
N GLN A 109 12.13 -11.29 -3.67
CA GLN A 109 12.63 -12.26 -4.65
C GLN A 109 14.11 -12.02 -5.03
N GLY A 110 14.75 -11.00 -4.44
CA GLY A 110 16.19 -10.74 -4.61
C GLY A 110 16.57 -10.01 -5.89
N ASP A 111 15.62 -9.41 -6.59
CA ASP A 111 15.91 -8.67 -7.82
C ASP A 111 15.28 -7.28 -7.89
N CYS A 112 15.83 -6.49 -8.80
CA CYS A 112 15.68 -5.07 -9.03
C CYS A 112 14.65 -4.74 -10.11
N GLY A 113 13.51 -5.42 -10.18
CA GLY A 113 12.37 -4.92 -10.94
C GLY A 113 12.06 -3.48 -10.52
N ARG A 114 11.39 -2.73 -11.36
CA ARG A 114 11.08 -1.32 -11.08
C ARG A 114 9.59 -1.07 -11.10
N VAL A 115 9.14 -0.18 -10.21
CA VAL A 115 7.79 0.36 -10.22
C VAL A 115 7.86 1.84 -10.65
N ILE A 116 7.02 2.22 -11.59
CA ILE A 116 6.78 3.62 -11.98
C ILE A 116 5.41 3.99 -11.41
N ALA A 117 5.42 4.71 -10.28
CA ALA A 117 4.21 5.15 -9.60
C ALA A 117 3.84 6.56 -10.06
N ARG A 118 2.66 6.71 -10.63
CA ARG A 118 2.16 7.95 -11.20
C ARG A 118 0.92 8.44 -10.47
N ASP A 119 0.73 9.74 -10.45
CA ASP A 119 -0.55 10.37 -10.12
C ASP A 119 -0.64 11.75 -10.78
N LEU A 120 -1.85 12.32 -10.81
CA LEU A 120 -2.19 13.52 -11.58
C LEU A 120 -1.53 14.80 -11.04
N SER A 121 -1.18 14.89 -9.77
CA SER A 121 -0.69 16.13 -9.15
C SER A 121 0.56 15.96 -8.31
N ASP A 122 1.37 17.02 -8.24
CA ASP A 122 2.57 17.07 -7.40
C ASP A 122 2.26 16.70 -5.94
N TYR A 123 1.14 17.18 -5.39
CA TYR A 123 0.72 16.87 -4.03
C TYR A 123 0.53 15.36 -3.82
N LYS A 124 -0.14 14.67 -4.74
CA LYS A 124 -0.36 13.23 -4.66
C LYS A 124 0.92 12.42 -4.84
N VAL A 125 1.78 12.85 -5.76
CA VAL A 125 3.10 12.25 -5.94
C VAL A 125 3.95 12.42 -4.70
N ALA A 126 3.94 13.59 -4.05
CA ALA A 126 4.65 13.82 -2.79
C ALA A 126 4.21 12.85 -1.67
N LEU A 127 2.93 12.47 -1.61
CA LEU A 127 2.45 11.45 -0.64
C LEU A 127 3.08 10.06 -0.91
N ILE A 128 3.29 9.72 -2.18
CA ILE A 128 3.98 8.48 -2.56
C ILE A 128 5.44 8.56 -2.09
N ASP A 129 6.12 9.66 -2.38
CA ASP A 129 7.53 9.89 -2.03
C ASP A 129 7.78 9.84 -0.52
N GLU A 130 6.89 10.46 0.27
CA GLU A 130 6.94 10.40 1.73
C GLU A 130 6.89 8.95 2.24
N ASN A 131 5.98 8.13 1.71
CA ASN A 131 5.86 6.73 2.08
C ASN A 131 7.06 5.89 1.60
N ILE A 132 7.55 6.11 0.39
CA ILE A 132 8.75 5.46 -0.14
C ILE A 132 9.94 5.74 0.79
N LYS A 133 10.15 7.02 1.14
CA LYS A 133 11.23 7.45 2.03
C LYS A 133 11.10 6.82 3.41
N ARG A 134 9.92 6.89 4.02
CA ARG A 134 9.65 6.33 5.35
C ARG A 134 9.90 4.82 5.39
N LEU A 135 9.43 4.11 4.38
CA LEU A 135 9.57 2.66 4.26
C LEU A 135 10.95 2.22 3.73
N ASN A 136 11.76 3.17 3.22
CA ASN A 136 13.07 2.91 2.62
C ASN A 136 13.01 1.95 1.41
N ILE A 137 12.09 2.22 0.49
CA ILE A 137 11.93 1.45 -0.76
C ILE A 137 12.77 2.08 -1.86
N THR A 138 13.56 1.29 -2.57
CA THR A 138 14.57 1.79 -3.51
C THR A 138 14.23 1.57 -4.98
N ASN A 139 13.28 0.70 -5.29
CA ASN A 139 12.92 0.28 -6.64
C ASN A 139 11.63 0.92 -7.17
N ILE A 140 11.25 2.09 -6.63
CA ILE A 140 10.12 2.89 -7.11
C ILE A 140 10.62 4.23 -7.64
N GLN A 141 10.10 4.63 -8.80
CA GLN A 141 10.24 5.97 -9.36
C GLN A 141 8.86 6.61 -9.41
N THR A 142 8.75 7.86 -9.01
CA THR A 142 7.49 8.60 -9.02
C THR A 142 7.44 9.59 -10.18
N GLN A 143 6.27 9.83 -10.72
CA GLN A 143 6.05 10.78 -11.82
C GLN A 143 4.69 11.45 -11.68
N VAL A 144 4.63 12.78 -11.90
CA VAL A 144 3.37 13.46 -12.17
C VAL A 144 2.98 13.15 -13.60
N TYR A 145 1.86 12.48 -13.79
CA TYR A 145 1.41 12.07 -15.13
C TYR A 145 -0.10 11.89 -15.16
N ASP A 146 -0.75 12.36 -16.23
CA ASP A 146 -2.18 12.13 -16.44
C ASP A 146 -2.39 10.74 -17.03
N ALA A 147 -3.18 9.91 -16.37
CA ALA A 147 -3.50 8.56 -16.84
C ALA A 147 -4.29 8.54 -18.16
N LEU A 148 -4.83 9.68 -18.60
CA LEU A 148 -5.49 9.83 -19.91
C LEU A 148 -4.49 10.01 -21.05
N ASP A 149 -3.24 10.39 -20.75
CA ASP A 149 -2.21 10.57 -21.75
C ASP A 149 -1.49 9.24 -22.05
N CYS A 150 -1.30 8.95 -23.33
CA CYS A 150 -0.55 7.78 -23.76
C CYS A 150 0.95 8.02 -23.63
N ASP A 151 1.63 7.22 -22.83
CA ASP A 151 3.09 7.22 -22.76
C ASP A 151 3.69 6.22 -23.77
N GLU A 152 4.02 6.73 -24.95
CA GLU A 152 4.60 5.93 -26.02
C GLU A 152 5.92 5.26 -25.61
N SER A 153 6.65 5.82 -24.63
CA SER A 153 7.91 5.28 -24.15
C SER A 153 7.77 3.96 -23.42
N LEU A 154 6.58 3.66 -22.89
CA LEU A 154 6.25 2.45 -22.13
C LEU A 154 5.45 1.40 -22.93
N ILE A 155 5.07 1.68 -24.16
CA ILE A 155 4.37 0.72 -25.02
C ILE A 155 5.21 -0.56 -25.15
N ASN A 156 4.60 -1.70 -24.84
CA ASN A 156 5.24 -3.04 -24.85
C ASN A 156 6.45 -3.19 -23.91
N LYS A 157 6.57 -2.33 -22.88
CA LYS A 157 7.67 -2.40 -21.90
C LYS A 157 7.20 -2.63 -20.47
N ALA A 158 5.92 -2.41 -20.17
CA ALA A 158 5.36 -2.73 -18.88
C ALA A 158 4.88 -4.19 -18.86
N ASP A 159 5.31 -4.94 -17.84
CA ASP A 159 4.86 -6.31 -17.59
C ASP A 159 3.53 -6.30 -16.86
N ILE A 160 3.34 -5.34 -15.95
CA ILE A 160 2.13 -5.16 -15.16
C ILE A 160 1.70 -3.68 -15.17
N VAL A 161 0.40 -3.45 -15.34
CA VAL A 161 -0.21 -2.12 -15.15
C VAL A 161 -1.23 -2.20 -14.02
N ILE A 162 -1.06 -1.35 -13.01
CA ILE A 162 -2.01 -1.16 -11.91
C ILE A 162 -2.85 0.07 -12.25
N ALA A 163 -4.17 -0.10 -12.30
CA ALA A 163 -5.12 0.96 -12.61
C ALA A 163 -6.22 1.03 -11.52
N ASP A 164 -5.86 1.59 -10.36
CA ASP A 164 -6.81 1.87 -9.27
C ASP A 164 -7.39 3.27 -9.45
N LEU A 165 -8.27 3.38 -10.43
CA LEU A 165 -8.78 4.67 -10.91
C LEU A 165 -9.78 5.29 -9.91
N PRO A 166 -9.89 6.64 -9.87
CA PRO A 166 -10.92 7.32 -9.10
C PRO A 166 -12.32 6.79 -9.45
N CYS A 167 -13.10 6.50 -8.44
CA CYS A 167 -14.45 5.97 -8.59
C CYS A 167 -15.44 6.71 -7.68
N SER A 168 -16.72 6.30 -7.67
CA SER A 168 -17.78 6.87 -6.83
C SER A 168 -17.55 6.77 -5.33
N GLY A 169 -16.55 6.01 -4.89
CA GLY A 169 -16.20 5.88 -3.46
C GLY A 169 -17.17 5.05 -2.62
N LEU A 170 -18.03 4.22 -3.23
CA LEU A 170 -18.98 3.38 -2.48
C LEU A 170 -18.30 2.51 -1.40
N GLY A 171 -17.07 2.09 -1.61
CA GLY A 171 -16.29 1.32 -0.64
C GLY A 171 -15.92 2.06 0.64
N ILE A 172 -16.02 3.39 0.66
CA ILE A 172 -15.67 4.24 1.82
C ILE A 172 -16.89 4.92 2.47
N ILE A 173 -18.11 4.52 2.13
CA ILE A 173 -19.36 5.08 2.72
C ILE A 173 -19.31 5.04 4.25
N GLY A 174 -18.73 4.01 4.86
CA GLY A 174 -18.58 3.92 6.32
C GLY A 174 -17.68 5.00 6.94
N ARG A 175 -16.77 5.63 6.14
CA ARG A 175 -15.91 6.75 6.58
C ARG A 175 -16.47 8.11 6.21
N THR A 176 -17.18 8.16 5.08
CA THR A 176 -17.74 9.39 4.50
C THR A 176 -19.20 9.13 4.09
N PRO A 177 -20.13 9.15 5.08
CA PRO A 177 -21.54 8.81 4.83
C PRO A 177 -22.24 9.81 3.89
N ASP A 178 -21.65 10.98 3.67
CA ASP A 178 -22.18 12.04 2.79
C ASP A 178 -21.86 11.85 1.31
N ILE A 179 -21.23 10.75 0.92
CA ILE A 179 -21.06 10.37 -0.49
C ILE A 179 -22.43 10.03 -1.05
N LYS A 180 -22.94 10.88 -1.90
CA LYS A 180 -24.22 10.74 -2.61
C LYS A 180 -24.00 10.32 -4.05
#